data_8f26bd10d41656cd230e71d86a4fba7e
#
_entry.id   8f26bd10d41656cd230e71d86a4fba7e
#
_cell.length_a   1.000
_cell.length_b   1.000
_cell.length_c   1.000
_cell.angle_alpha   90.00
_cell.angle_beta   90.00
_cell.angle_gamma   90.00
#
_symmetry.space_group_name_H-M   'P 1'
#
loop_
_entity.id
_entity.type
_entity.pdbx_description
1 polymer ?
#
loop_
_entity_poly.entity_id
_entity_poly.type
_entity_poly.pdbx_seq_one_letter_code
_entity_poly.pdbx_strand_id
1 'polypeptide(L)'
;MSKIGLCLTGGGARGAYQVGALKALEELGILSKIYAVSGTSIGSVNAAFFACKTISEIEKLWIDYSTFDFIKNTSIFKTLREKKLDVVNSGIFEINMLTDLLKNNLDIKKLKEKKVFITLSPAGMKNEGVMGLLKSSFKHYIKNESQVIYSPLHEQEDDLIIKQILASCSIPFVFPSVTMDGLQVFDGGLYDNAPVKPLIDAGCDTIIVIHLFKLYFISKSKYPGIKFYEVKHKHSLGGGLNFEHDQAVKRIAYGYEDTLKYFEENPLN
;
A
#
# COMPACT_ATOMS: atom_id res chain seq x y z
N MET A 1 4.60 -14.23 -24.31
CA MET A 1 5.55 -13.65 -23.32
C MET A 1 4.87 -13.65 -21.96
N SER A 2 5.59 -14.09 -20.93
CA SER A 2 5.10 -14.02 -19.53
C SER A 2 4.79 -12.58 -19.15
N LYS A 3 3.65 -12.36 -18.48
CA LYS A 3 3.26 -11.05 -17.97
C LYS A 3 3.55 -10.97 -16.48
N ILE A 4 4.42 -10.07 -16.09
CA ILE A 4 4.86 -9.91 -14.71
C ILE A 4 3.98 -8.87 -13.99
N GLY A 5 3.38 -9.28 -12.88
CA GLY A 5 2.69 -8.39 -11.96
C GLY A 5 3.57 -8.05 -10.75
N LEU A 6 3.45 -6.82 -10.26
CA LEU A 6 4.10 -6.35 -9.03
C LEU A 6 3.04 -6.08 -7.95
N CYS A 7 3.13 -6.77 -6.82
CA CYS A 7 2.24 -6.61 -5.67
C CYS A 7 2.99 -5.93 -4.52
N LEU A 8 2.48 -4.76 -4.09
CA LEU A 8 3.02 -3.96 -3.00
C LEU A 8 2.07 -4.04 -1.79
N THR A 9 2.49 -4.74 -0.73
CA THR A 9 1.62 -4.94 0.44
C THR A 9 1.47 -3.69 1.29
N GLY A 10 0.44 -3.62 2.11
CA GLY A 10 0.25 -2.56 3.10
C GLY A 10 1.22 -2.68 4.27
N GLY A 11 1.43 -1.57 5.02
CA GLY A 11 2.33 -1.58 6.19
C GLY A 11 2.78 -0.22 6.70
N GLY A 12 2.12 0.88 6.33
CA GLY A 12 2.41 2.25 6.79
C GLY A 12 3.85 2.67 6.47
N ALA A 13 4.55 3.26 7.42
CA ALA A 13 5.92 3.76 7.26
C ALA A 13 6.95 2.71 6.77
N ARG A 14 6.61 1.42 6.88
CA ARG A 14 7.45 0.35 6.32
C ARG A 14 7.50 0.38 4.79
N GLY A 15 6.60 1.12 4.13
CA GLY A 15 6.56 1.31 2.68
C GLY A 15 7.88 1.82 2.08
N ALA A 16 8.72 2.49 2.85
CA ALA A 16 10.08 2.87 2.46
C ALA A 16 10.94 1.64 2.01
N TYR A 17 10.72 0.47 2.60
CA TYR A 17 11.34 -0.79 2.19
C TYR A 17 11.00 -1.16 0.73
N GLN A 18 9.75 -0.92 0.31
CA GLN A 18 9.33 -1.18 -1.07
C GLN A 18 10.08 -0.28 -2.06
N VAL A 19 10.42 0.95 -1.69
CA VAL A 19 11.21 1.84 -2.55
C VAL A 19 12.61 1.27 -2.80
N GLY A 20 13.27 0.76 -1.76
CA GLY A 20 14.54 0.05 -1.92
C GLY A 20 14.42 -1.19 -2.79
N ALA A 21 13.34 -1.96 -2.62
CA ALA A 21 13.06 -3.11 -3.47
C ALA A 21 12.84 -2.72 -4.94
N LEU A 22 12.11 -1.63 -5.20
CA LEU A 22 11.92 -1.10 -6.56
C LEU A 22 13.25 -0.67 -7.19
N LYS A 23 14.15 -0.05 -6.42
CA LYS A 23 15.49 0.35 -6.87
C LYS A 23 16.33 -0.88 -7.29
N ALA A 24 16.30 -1.95 -6.51
CA ALA A 24 16.96 -3.19 -6.88
C ALA A 24 16.36 -3.83 -8.15
N LEU A 25 15.02 -3.84 -8.26
CA LEU A 25 14.34 -4.35 -9.46
C LEU A 25 14.65 -3.52 -10.70
N GLU A 26 14.88 -2.19 -10.56
CA GLU A 26 15.34 -1.31 -11.64
C GLU A 26 16.73 -1.71 -12.10
N GLU A 27 17.68 -1.85 -11.18
CA GLU A 27 19.07 -2.25 -11.46
C GLU A 27 19.15 -3.63 -12.14
N LEU A 28 18.29 -4.56 -11.71
CA LEU A 28 18.17 -5.88 -12.33
C LEU A 28 17.45 -5.89 -13.69
N GLY A 29 16.99 -4.72 -14.18
CA GLY A 29 16.26 -4.61 -15.45
C GLY A 29 14.88 -5.29 -15.42
N ILE A 30 14.33 -5.53 -14.22
CA ILE A 30 13.04 -6.22 -14.04
C ILE A 30 11.88 -5.22 -14.13
N LEU A 31 12.05 -3.96 -13.67
CA LEU A 31 10.97 -2.97 -13.63
C LEU A 31 10.37 -2.67 -15.00
N SER A 32 11.18 -2.64 -16.06
CA SER A 32 10.70 -2.41 -17.42
C SER A 32 9.80 -3.52 -17.95
N LYS A 33 9.81 -4.69 -17.32
CA LYS A 33 9.01 -5.87 -17.68
C LYS A 33 7.70 -5.96 -16.91
N ILE A 34 7.47 -5.07 -15.91
CA ILE A 34 6.24 -5.06 -15.11
C ILE A 34 5.06 -4.62 -15.97
N TYR A 35 4.11 -5.54 -16.15
CA TYR A 35 2.90 -5.33 -16.94
C TYR A 35 1.80 -4.62 -16.13
N ALA A 36 1.65 -4.98 -14.85
CA ALA A 36 0.64 -4.42 -13.96
C ALA A 36 1.19 -4.31 -12.54
N VAL A 37 0.70 -3.36 -11.76
CA VAL A 37 1.02 -3.19 -10.35
C VAL A 37 -0.24 -3.15 -9.51
N SER A 38 -0.19 -3.75 -8.32
CA SER A 38 -1.26 -3.65 -7.33
C SER A 38 -0.71 -3.22 -5.98
N GLY A 39 -1.53 -2.55 -5.18
CA GLY A 39 -1.13 -2.10 -3.85
C GLY A 39 -2.27 -2.01 -2.86
N THR A 40 -1.92 -2.10 -1.58
CA THR A 40 -2.83 -1.93 -0.45
C THR A 40 -2.26 -0.91 0.51
N SER A 41 -3.08 0.03 1.01
CA SER A 41 -2.63 1.05 1.97
C SER A 41 -1.43 1.83 1.42
N ILE A 42 -0.32 1.93 2.17
CA ILE A 42 0.92 2.55 1.67
C ILE A 42 1.43 1.92 0.37
N GLY A 43 1.15 0.64 0.16
CA GLY A 43 1.46 -0.03 -1.11
C GLY A 43 0.67 0.56 -2.28
N SER A 44 -0.55 1.10 -2.07
CA SER A 44 -1.33 1.80 -3.11
C SER A 44 -0.68 3.13 -3.49
N VAL A 45 -0.10 3.84 -2.52
CA VAL A 45 0.67 5.08 -2.74
C VAL A 45 1.92 4.78 -3.57
N ASN A 46 2.69 3.77 -3.17
CA ASN A 46 3.89 3.36 -3.90
C ASN A 46 3.56 2.83 -5.30
N ALA A 47 2.45 2.10 -5.49
CA ALA A 47 1.98 1.64 -6.79
C ALA A 47 1.61 2.81 -7.72
N ALA A 48 0.93 3.83 -7.18
CA ALA A 48 0.57 5.03 -7.93
C ALA A 48 1.81 5.83 -8.33
N PHE A 49 2.77 6.03 -7.43
CA PHE A 49 4.03 6.70 -7.74
C PHE A 49 4.89 5.89 -8.73
N PHE A 50 4.98 4.57 -8.57
CA PHE A 50 5.67 3.70 -9.54
C PHE A 50 5.11 3.84 -10.95
N ALA A 51 3.83 4.09 -11.09
CA ALA A 51 3.20 4.27 -12.39
C ALA A 51 3.59 5.58 -13.09
N CYS A 52 3.95 6.63 -12.36
CA CYS A 52 4.14 7.96 -12.92
C CYS A 52 5.46 8.64 -12.62
N LYS A 53 6.33 8.05 -11.78
CA LYS A 53 7.63 8.63 -11.38
C LYS A 53 8.79 7.66 -11.60
N THR A 54 9.99 8.21 -11.67
CA THR A 54 11.23 7.43 -11.57
C THR A 54 11.46 6.95 -10.13
N ILE A 55 12.21 5.90 -9.95
CA ILE A 55 12.51 5.37 -8.61
C ILE A 55 13.28 6.37 -7.76
N SER A 56 14.18 7.16 -8.38
CA SER A 56 14.90 8.24 -7.70
C SER A 56 13.97 9.33 -7.17
N GLU A 57 12.93 9.72 -7.93
CA GLU A 57 11.91 10.66 -7.46
C GLU A 57 11.10 10.09 -6.29
N ILE A 58 10.74 8.81 -6.33
CA ILE A 58 10.00 8.15 -5.25
C ILE A 58 10.88 8.08 -3.99
N GLU A 59 12.16 7.71 -4.12
CA GLU A 59 13.13 7.69 -3.02
C GLU A 59 13.25 9.08 -2.38
N LYS A 60 13.39 10.12 -3.19
CA LYS A 60 13.44 11.50 -2.72
C LYS A 60 12.18 11.90 -1.96
N LEU A 61 10.99 11.58 -2.48
CA LEU A 61 9.73 11.87 -1.79
C LEU A 61 9.67 11.19 -0.41
N TRP A 62 10.09 9.93 -0.29
CA TRP A 62 10.12 9.24 0.99
C TRP A 62 11.10 9.85 1.99
N ILE A 63 12.28 10.29 1.53
CA ILE A 63 13.30 10.93 2.37
C ILE A 63 12.83 12.32 2.78
N ASP A 64 12.39 13.16 1.85
CA ASP A 64 11.92 14.52 2.11
C ASP A 64 10.71 14.51 3.06
N TYR A 65 9.76 13.58 2.84
CA TYR A 65 8.55 13.46 3.66
C TYR A 65 8.85 13.00 5.09
N SER A 66 9.88 12.19 5.27
CA SER A 66 10.34 11.74 6.58
C SER A 66 11.17 12.79 7.34
N THR A 67 11.67 13.84 6.67
CA THR A 67 12.39 14.95 7.32
C THR A 67 11.47 16.02 7.87
N PHE A 68 10.26 16.18 7.32
CA PHE A 68 9.26 17.05 7.94
C PHE A 68 8.88 16.46 9.30
N ASP A 69 8.93 17.29 10.36
CA ASP A 69 8.58 16.95 11.75
C ASP A 69 7.14 16.39 11.89
N PHE A 70 6.84 15.40 11.07
CA PHE A 70 5.55 14.73 10.92
C PHE A 70 5.07 14.16 12.26
N ILE A 71 5.99 13.85 13.18
CA ILE A 71 5.70 13.12 14.41
C ILE A 71 6.16 13.85 15.68
N LYS A 72 6.92 14.94 15.59
CA LYS A 72 7.32 15.64 16.82
C LYS A 72 6.13 16.24 17.60
N ASN A 73 5.02 16.51 16.91
CA ASN A 73 3.80 17.05 17.56
C ASN A 73 2.67 16.03 17.76
N THR A 74 2.75 14.85 17.17
CA THR A 74 1.73 13.81 17.35
C THR A 74 2.37 12.56 17.95
N SER A 75 2.64 12.59 19.24
CA SER A 75 2.75 11.36 20.01
C SER A 75 1.36 10.68 20.01
N ILE A 76 0.96 10.13 18.82
CA ILE A 76 -0.29 9.37 18.67
C ILE A 76 -0.39 8.32 19.77
N PHE A 77 0.71 7.66 20.12
CA PHE A 77 0.76 6.73 21.24
C PHE A 77 0.62 7.41 22.61
N LYS A 78 1.12 8.64 22.77
CA LYS A 78 0.92 9.41 24.00
C LYS A 78 -0.52 9.91 24.09
N THR A 79 -1.09 10.34 22.99
CA THR A 79 -2.48 10.79 22.84
C THR A 79 -3.49 9.65 22.94
N LEU A 80 -3.21 8.47 22.34
CA LEU A 80 -4.02 7.26 22.52
C LEU A 80 -4.04 6.79 23.99
N ARG A 81 -2.96 7.03 24.74
CA ARG A 81 -2.86 6.66 26.15
C ARG A 81 -3.46 7.71 27.09
N GLU A 82 -3.44 8.99 26.72
CA GLU A 82 -3.83 10.10 27.61
C GLU A 82 -5.18 10.74 27.30
N LYS A 83 -5.68 10.68 26.04
CA LYS A 83 -6.96 11.35 25.66
C LYS A 83 -7.74 10.56 24.61
N LYS A 84 -8.83 9.96 25.01
CA LYS A 84 -9.77 9.22 24.13
C LYS A 84 -10.47 10.05 23.02
N LEU A 85 -10.27 11.35 22.94
CA LEU A 85 -11.02 12.28 22.05
C LEU A 85 -10.15 12.94 20.94
N ASP A 86 -8.83 12.97 21.07
CA ASP A 86 -7.96 13.68 20.11
C ASP A 86 -7.48 12.80 18.92
N VAL A 87 -7.81 11.51 18.92
CA VAL A 87 -7.42 10.57 17.83
C VAL A 87 -8.03 10.99 16.49
N VAL A 88 -9.24 11.54 16.50
CA VAL A 88 -9.94 11.99 15.28
C VAL A 88 -9.22 13.20 14.66
N ASN A 89 -8.74 14.14 15.48
CA ASN A 89 -8.09 15.36 14.98
C ASN A 89 -6.67 15.10 14.44
N SER A 90 -5.91 14.20 15.07
CA SER A 90 -4.58 13.80 14.55
C SER A 90 -4.68 13.03 13.23
N GLY A 91 -5.65 12.12 13.10
CA GLY A 91 -5.90 11.39 11.86
C GLY A 91 -6.30 12.30 10.69
N ILE A 92 -7.06 13.39 10.94
CA ILE A 92 -7.40 14.39 9.92
C ILE A 92 -6.15 15.12 9.41
N PHE A 93 -5.21 15.47 10.29
CA PHE A 93 -3.98 16.16 9.90
C PHE A 93 -3.10 15.30 8.99
N GLU A 94 -2.93 14.03 9.32
CA GLU A 94 -2.13 13.09 8.52
C GLU A 94 -2.74 12.82 7.14
N ILE A 95 -4.06 12.74 7.04
CA ILE A 95 -4.75 12.62 5.74
C ILE A 95 -4.57 13.85 4.88
N ASN A 96 -4.62 15.06 5.46
CA ASN A 96 -4.39 16.30 4.71
C ASN A 96 -2.98 16.32 4.12
N MET A 97 -1.97 15.96 4.88
CA MET A 97 -0.59 15.89 4.39
C MET A 97 -0.41 14.85 3.28
N LEU A 98 -1.00 13.66 3.44
CA LEU A 98 -0.97 12.64 2.37
C LEU A 98 -1.74 13.13 1.13
N THR A 99 -2.84 13.87 1.32
CA THR A 99 -3.60 14.49 0.24
C THR A 99 -2.74 15.48 -0.54
N ASP A 100 -2.03 16.36 0.17
CA ASP A 100 -1.15 17.37 -0.45
C ASP A 100 0.05 16.69 -1.15
N LEU A 101 0.64 15.66 -0.54
CA LEU A 101 1.68 14.87 -1.17
C LEU A 101 1.21 14.27 -2.51
N LEU A 102 0.04 13.65 -2.52
CA LEU A 102 -0.52 13.03 -3.74
C LEU A 102 -0.87 14.10 -4.77
N LYS A 103 -1.57 15.18 -4.40
CA LYS A 103 -1.95 16.27 -5.32
C LYS A 103 -0.75 16.93 -5.99
N ASN A 104 0.32 17.15 -5.23
CA ASN A 104 1.51 17.85 -5.72
C ASN A 104 2.46 16.94 -6.52
N ASN A 105 2.31 15.62 -6.41
CA ASN A 105 3.31 14.70 -6.95
C ASN A 105 2.76 13.64 -7.90
N LEU A 106 1.45 13.40 -8.00
CA LEU A 106 0.91 12.44 -8.98
C LEU A 106 0.75 13.10 -10.36
N ASP A 107 1.33 12.47 -11.37
CA ASP A 107 0.99 12.71 -12.76
C ASP A 107 -0.09 11.68 -13.18
N ILE A 108 -1.35 12.12 -13.13
CA ILE A 108 -2.51 11.25 -13.37
C ILE A 108 -2.50 10.73 -14.82
N LYS A 109 -2.04 11.52 -15.79
CA LYS A 109 -1.97 11.08 -17.20
C LYS A 109 -1.02 9.89 -17.34
N LYS A 110 0.19 10.01 -16.79
CA LYS A 110 1.18 8.92 -16.80
C LYS A 110 0.69 7.72 -15.99
N LEU A 111 0.05 7.93 -14.85
CA LEU A 111 -0.51 6.85 -14.04
C LEU A 111 -1.47 5.99 -14.86
N LYS A 112 -2.33 6.62 -15.67
CA LYS A 112 -3.31 5.93 -16.51
C LYS A 112 -2.70 5.13 -17.68
N GLU A 113 -1.45 5.35 -18.01
CA GLU A 113 -0.73 4.56 -19.02
C GLU A 113 -0.33 3.15 -18.51
N LYS A 114 -0.35 2.94 -17.18
CA LYS A 114 -0.02 1.66 -16.55
C LYS A 114 -1.25 1.03 -15.89
N LYS A 115 -1.30 -0.28 -15.86
CA LYS A 115 -2.34 -1.03 -15.13
C LYS A 115 -2.06 -0.98 -13.64
N VAL A 116 -2.76 -0.11 -12.92
CA VAL A 116 -2.64 0.09 -11.47
C VAL A 116 -3.93 -0.34 -10.80
N PHE A 117 -3.82 -1.22 -9.80
CA PHE A 117 -4.93 -1.70 -8.99
C PHE A 117 -4.69 -1.38 -7.52
N ILE A 118 -5.72 -0.97 -6.81
CA ILE A 118 -5.63 -0.77 -5.36
C ILE A 118 -6.76 -1.52 -4.65
N THR A 119 -6.51 -1.83 -3.38
CA THR A 119 -7.49 -2.54 -2.55
C THR A 119 -8.27 -1.57 -1.69
N LEU A 120 -9.58 -1.73 -1.67
CA LEU A 120 -10.51 -0.98 -0.85
C LEU A 120 -11.37 -1.96 -0.03
N SER A 121 -11.66 -1.60 1.21
CA SER A 121 -12.52 -2.38 2.11
C SER A 121 -13.80 -1.60 2.38
N PRO A 122 -14.93 -1.92 1.71
CA PRO A 122 -16.20 -1.29 2.04
C PRO A 122 -16.68 -1.78 3.41
N ALA A 123 -17.18 -0.86 4.22
CA ALA A 123 -17.89 -1.18 5.45
C ALA A 123 -19.24 -0.49 5.42
N GLY A 124 -20.25 -1.09 5.97
CA GLY A 124 -21.65 -0.71 6.02
C GLY A 124 -22.07 0.72 5.63
N MET A 125 -23.33 1.00 5.53
CA MET A 125 -23.81 2.33 5.15
C MET A 125 -23.36 3.41 6.16
N LYS A 126 -23.19 4.64 5.68
CA LYS A 126 -22.75 5.84 6.43
C LYS A 126 -23.37 6.02 7.83
N ASN A 127 -24.56 5.45 8.06
CA ASN A 127 -25.32 5.58 9.31
C ASN A 127 -24.93 4.57 10.40
N GLU A 128 -24.08 3.59 10.11
CA GLU A 128 -23.70 2.55 11.08
C GLU A 128 -22.50 2.95 11.95
N GLY A 129 -21.75 3.99 11.55
CA GLY A 129 -20.61 4.52 12.31
C GLY A 129 -19.58 3.45 12.69
N VAL A 130 -18.86 3.72 13.79
CA VAL A 130 -17.84 2.81 14.35
C VAL A 130 -18.41 1.44 14.74
N MET A 131 -19.67 1.40 15.21
CA MET A 131 -20.35 0.15 15.58
C MET A 131 -20.68 -0.71 14.35
N GLY A 132 -21.04 -0.09 13.24
CA GLY A 132 -21.26 -0.78 11.96
C GLY A 132 -19.97 -1.38 11.43
N LEU A 133 -18.86 -0.65 11.53
CA LEU A 133 -17.54 -1.13 11.14
C LEU A 133 -17.14 -2.38 11.95
N LEU A 134 -17.26 -2.32 13.28
CA LEU A 134 -16.95 -3.46 14.14
C LEU A 134 -17.82 -4.67 13.81
N LYS A 135 -19.13 -4.45 13.60
CA LYS A 135 -20.06 -5.53 13.23
C LYS A 135 -19.75 -6.10 11.85
N SER A 136 -19.43 -5.25 10.87
CA SER A 136 -19.10 -5.68 9.51
C SER A 136 -17.79 -6.47 9.49
N SER A 137 -16.74 -5.98 10.12
CA SER A 137 -15.45 -6.67 10.24
C SER A 137 -15.60 -8.03 10.95
N PHE A 138 -16.37 -8.09 12.02
CA PHE A 138 -16.63 -9.32 12.76
C PHE A 138 -17.47 -10.32 11.95
N LYS A 139 -18.51 -9.83 11.23
CA LYS A 139 -19.35 -10.65 10.35
C LYS A 139 -18.54 -11.26 9.19
N HIS A 140 -17.66 -10.46 8.57
CA HIS A 140 -16.81 -10.92 7.48
C HIS A 140 -15.79 -11.95 7.93
N TYR A 141 -15.20 -11.77 9.11
CA TYR A 141 -14.27 -12.73 9.68
C TYR A 141 -14.94 -14.10 9.94
N ILE A 142 -16.19 -14.10 10.43
CA ILE A 142 -16.94 -15.34 10.73
C ILE A 142 -17.56 -15.98 9.50
N LYS A 143 -18.04 -15.17 8.52
CA LYS A 143 -18.82 -15.69 7.39
C LYS A 143 -18.01 -15.88 6.09
N ASN A 144 -16.74 -15.54 6.06
CA ASN A 144 -15.91 -15.60 4.85
C ASN A 144 -16.48 -14.78 3.66
N GLU A 145 -17.38 -13.83 3.90
CA GLU A 145 -17.99 -12.93 2.91
C GLU A 145 -17.21 -11.63 2.86
N SER A 146 -15.89 -11.70 2.54
CA SER A 146 -15.08 -10.51 2.39
C SER A 146 -15.45 -9.79 1.10
N GLN A 147 -16.07 -8.63 1.22
CA GLN A 147 -16.27 -7.71 0.11
C GLN A 147 -15.00 -6.87 -0.06
N VAL A 148 -14.05 -7.38 -0.81
CA VAL A 148 -12.87 -6.63 -1.23
C VAL A 148 -13.17 -6.02 -2.59
N ILE A 149 -12.90 -4.71 -2.73
CA ILE A 149 -12.95 -4.03 -4.02
C ILE A 149 -11.50 -3.84 -4.50
N TYR A 150 -11.20 -4.33 -5.68
CA TYR A 150 -9.97 -4.03 -6.40
C TYR A 150 -10.27 -2.95 -7.44
N SER A 151 -9.89 -1.70 -7.15
CA SER A 151 -10.15 -0.58 -8.03
C SER A 151 -9.03 -0.43 -9.06
N PRO A 152 -9.35 -0.47 -10.37
CA PRO A 152 -8.40 -0.17 -11.45
C PRO A 152 -8.25 1.34 -11.60
N LEU A 153 -7.22 1.95 -10.96
CA LEU A 153 -7.01 3.40 -10.99
C LEU A 153 -6.87 3.97 -12.40
N HIS A 154 -6.32 3.21 -13.33
CA HIS A 154 -6.13 3.62 -14.72
C HIS A 154 -7.45 3.78 -15.50
N GLU A 155 -8.55 3.26 -14.99
CA GLU A 155 -9.90 3.36 -15.57
C GLU A 155 -10.80 4.37 -14.84
N GLN A 156 -10.30 4.95 -13.72
CA GLN A 156 -11.10 5.87 -12.90
C GLN A 156 -11.08 7.30 -13.45
N GLU A 157 -12.12 8.07 -13.08
CA GLU A 157 -12.11 9.52 -13.27
C GLU A 157 -11.01 10.18 -12.45
N ASP A 158 -10.39 11.25 -12.98
CA ASP A 158 -9.19 11.87 -12.42
C ASP A 158 -9.39 12.34 -10.96
N ASP A 159 -10.56 12.87 -10.64
CA ASP A 159 -10.93 13.36 -9.31
C ASP A 159 -11.15 12.23 -8.28
N LEU A 160 -11.39 11.00 -8.74
CA LEU A 160 -11.59 9.84 -7.89
C LEU A 160 -10.28 9.14 -7.53
N ILE A 161 -9.23 9.26 -8.34
CA ILE A 161 -7.96 8.54 -8.16
C ILE A 161 -7.36 8.84 -6.77
N ILE A 162 -7.18 10.12 -6.44
CA ILE A 162 -6.61 10.52 -5.15
C ILE A 162 -7.52 10.10 -3.99
N LYS A 163 -8.83 10.27 -4.14
CA LYS A 163 -9.81 9.86 -3.11
C LYS A 163 -9.73 8.35 -2.82
N GLN A 164 -9.57 7.54 -3.85
CA GLN A 164 -9.47 6.09 -3.70
C GLN A 164 -8.14 5.66 -3.06
N ILE A 165 -7.02 6.31 -3.40
CA ILE A 165 -5.73 6.05 -2.74
C ILE A 165 -5.82 6.41 -1.25
N LEU A 166 -6.41 7.56 -0.91
CA LEU A 166 -6.64 7.97 0.49
C LEU A 166 -7.55 6.98 1.23
N ALA A 167 -8.62 6.50 0.57
CA ALA A 167 -9.50 5.47 1.13
C ALA A 167 -8.74 4.17 1.42
N SER A 168 -7.86 3.73 0.50
CA SER A 168 -6.99 2.57 0.70
C SER A 168 -6.04 2.73 1.90
N CYS A 169 -5.71 3.96 2.30
CA CYS A 169 -4.86 4.28 3.44
C CYS A 169 -5.64 4.60 4.73
N SER A 170 -6.98 4.58 4.70
CA SER A 170 -7.82 4.98 5.83
C SER A 170 -7.96 3.84 6.85
N ILE A 171 -6.93 3.68 7.69
CA ILE A 171 -6.92 2.66 8.76
C ILE A 171 -8.01 2.99 9.78
N PRO A 172 -8.95 2.07 10.08
CA PRO A 172 -9.98 2.28 11.08
C PRO A 172 -9.40 2.72 12.42
N PHE A 173 -10.06 3.66 13.08
CA PHE A 173 -9.67 4.27 14.36
C PHE A 173 -8.41 5.16 14.31
N VAL A 174 -7.64 5.15 13.22
CA VAL A 174 -6.46 6.00 13.04
C VAL A 174 -6.77 7.13 12.08
N PHE A 175 -7.43 6.83 10.97
CA PHE A 175 -7.81 7.81 9.94
C PHE A 175 -9.32 7.86 9.70
N PRO A 176 -9.87 9.01 9.32
CA PRO A 176 -11.28 9.11 8.94
C PRO A 176 -11.57 8.26 7.70
N SER A 177 -12.74 7.63 7.68
CA SER A 177 -13.21 6.91 6.50
C SER A 177 -13.49 7.85 5.33
N VAL A 178 -13.29 7.37 4.12
CA VAL A 178 -13.70 8.07 2.91
C VAL A 178 -15.08 7.56 2.50
N THR A 179 -16.02 8.47 2.22
CA THR A 179 -17.34 8.08 1.69
C THR A 179 -17.30 8.10 0.17
N MET A 180 -17.61 6.96 -0.45
CA MET A 180 -17.73 6.79 -1.89
C MET A 180 -19.09 6.13 -2.20
N ASP A 181 -19.90 6.74 -3.05
CA ASP A 181 -21.23 6.25 -3.46
C ASP A 181 -22.15 5.84 -2.27
N GLY A 182 -22.08 6.59 -1.18
CA GLY A 182 -22.87 6.33 0.04
C GLY A 182 -22.31 5.24 0.96
N LEU A 183 -21.23 4.57 0.56
CA LEU A 183 -20.52 3.57 1.38
C LEU A 183 -19.32 4.21 2.08
N GLN A 184 -19.07 3.80 3.33
CA GLN A 184 -17.80 4.08 3.99
C GLN A 184 -16.76 3.08 3.48
N VAL A 185 -15.60 3.61 3.08
CA VAL A 185 -14.49 2.82 2.56
C VAL A 185 -13.29 3.01 3.46
N PHE A 186 -12.60 1.93 3.77
CA PHE A 186 -11.46 1.86 4.67
C PHE A 186 -10.27 1.20 4.01
N ASP A 187 -9.15 1.17 4.75
CA ASP A 187 -7.90 0.53 4.36
C ASP A 187 -8.13 -0.91 3.89
N GLY A 188 -7.66 -1.20 2.69
CA GLY A 188 -7.77 -2.52 2.07
C GLY A 188 -7.10 -3.64 2.86
N GLY A 189 -6.10 -3.32 3.68
CA GLY A 189 -5.36 -4.27 4.51
C GLY A 189 -6.20 -5.02 5.54
N LEU A 190 -7.44 -4.56 5.81
CA LEU A 190 -8.38 -5.29 6.66
C LEU A 190 -8.76 -6.66 6.09
N TYR A 191 -8.85 -6.78 4.77
CA TYR A 191 -9.33 -7.97 4.09
C TYR A 191 -8.29 -8.59 3.16
N ASP A 192 -7.56 -7.79 2.39
CA ASP A 192 -6.48 -8.26 1.52
C ASP A 192 -5.28 -7.32 1.55
N ASN A 193 -4.26 -7.73 2.29
CA ASN A 193 -3.02 -6.97 2.40
C ASN A 193 -2.03 -7.22 1.26
N ALA A 194 -2.24 -8.26 0.45
CA ALA A 194 -1.39 -8.59 -0.69
C ALA A 194 -2.25 -8.88 -1.93
N PRO A 195 -2.71 -7.83 -2.63
CA PRO A 195 -3.71 -7.95 -3.70
C PRO A 195 -3.13 -8.56 -4.97
N VAL A 196 -2.92 -9.88 -4.97
CA VAL A 196 -2.42 -10.62 -6.14
C VAL A 196 -3.53 -10.92 -7.14
N LYS A 197 -4.79 -11.04 -6.66
CA LYS A 197 -5.93 -11.39 -7.49
C LYS A 197 -6.12 -10.45 -8.70
N PRO A 198 -6.13 -9.11 -8.56
CA PRO A 198 -6.33 -8.21 -9.70
C PRO A 198 -5.19 -8.31 -10.74
N LEU A 199 -3.98 -8.68 -10.34
CA LEU A 199 -2.88 -8.93 -11.27
C LEU A 199 -3.11 -10.20 -12.09
N ILE A 200 -3.60 -11.26 -11.45
CA ILE A 200 -3.95 -12.52 -12.10
C ILE A 200 -5.11 -12.29 -13.08
N ASP A 201 -6.14 -11.57 -12.65
CA ASP A 201 -7.31 -11.22 -13.49
C ASP A 201 -6.88 -10.35 -14.69
N ALA A 202 -5.84 -9.53 -14.57
CA ALA A 202 -5.23 -8.77 -15.66
C ALA A 202 -4.36 -9.63 -16.59
N GLY A 203 -4.21 -10.93 -16.29
CA GLY A 203 -3.50 -11.92 -17.10
C GLY A 203 -2.01 -12.06 -16.75
N CYS A 204 -1.57 -11.63 -15.56
CA CYS A 204 -0.21 -11.92 -15.08
C CYS A 204 -0.10 -13.40 -14.67
N ASP A 205 0.94 -14.08 -15.15
CA ASP A 205 1.29 -15.46 -14.82
C ASP A 205 2.48 -15.55 -13.84
N THR A 206 3.18 -14.46 -13.68
CA THR A 206 4.31 -14.30 -12.76
C THR A 206 4.09 -13.09 -11.88
N ILE A 207 4.17 -13.24 -10.55
CA ILE A 207 3.91 -12.16 -9.61
C ILE A 207 5.06 -12.00 -8.64
N ILE A 208 5.62 -10.79 -8.61
CA ILE A 208 6.60 -10.36 -7.62
C ILE A 208 5.83 -9.67 -6.49
N VAL A 209 6.04 -10.14 -5.25
CA VAL A 209 5.39 -9.59 -4.06
C VAL A 209 6.42 -9.02 -3.12
N ILE A 210 6.29 -7.74 -2.77
CA ILE A 210 7.14 -7.09 -1.77
C ILE A 210 6.39 -7.00 -0.46
N HIS A 211 6.78 -7.85 0.49
CA HIS A 211 6.11 -7.96 1.79
C HIS A 211 6.63 -6.95 2.82
N LEU A 212 5.71 -6.28 3.53
CA LEU A 212 6.01 -5.42 4.67
C LEU A 212 5.77 -6.10 6.03
N PHE A 213 5.21 -7.31 6.01
CA PHE A 213 5.02 -8.18 7.18
C PHE A 213 5.64 -9.54 6.93
N LYS A 214 6.59 -9.93 7.78
CA LYS A 214 7.37 -11.17 7.62
C LYS A 214 6.49 -12.45 7.67
N LEU A 215 5.47 -12.42 8.50
CA LEU A 215 4.59 -13.58 8.74
C LEU A 215 3.38 -13.64 7.78
N TYR A 216 3.27 -12.72 6.84
CA TYR A 216 2.20 -12.80 5.84
C TYR A 216 2.60 -13.76 4.72
N PHE A 217 1.70 -14.66 4.37
CA PHE A 217 1.92 -15.68 3.33
C PHE A 217 0.77 -15.69 2.33
N ILE A 218 1.12 -15.82 1.06
CA ILE A 218 0.14 -16.04 0.01
C ILE A 218 -0.17 -17.54 -0.07
N SER A 219 -1.45 -17.89 -0.02
CA SER A 219 -1.90 -19.26 -0.24
C SER A 219 -1.78 -19.63 -1.73
N LYS A 220 -0.58 -20.06 -2.15
CA LYS A 220 -0.26 -20.38 -3.56
C LYS A 220 -1.18 -21.44 -4.15
N SER A 221 -1.69 -22.35 -3.33
CA SER A 221 -2.65 -23.39 -3.75
C SER A 221 -3.97 -22.82 -4.31
N LYS A 222 -4.32 -21.57 -3.95
CA LYS A 222 -5.50 -20.90 -4.53
C LYS A 222 -5.28 -20.39 -5.95
N TYR A 223 -4.02 -20.37 -6.43
CA TYR A 223 -3.64 -19.77 -7.71
C TYR A 223 -2.77 -20.73 -8.52
N PRO A 224 -3.35 -21.88 -8.99
CA PRO A 224 -2.62 -22.86 -9.77
C PRO A 224 -2.08 -22.24 -11.06
N GLY A 225 -0.85 -22.56 -11.42
CA GLY A 225 -0.19 -22.05 -12.63
C GLY A 225 0.46 -20.67 -12.49
N ILE A 226 0.30 -19.98 -11.37
CA ILE A 226 0.93 -18.67 -11.11
C ILE A 226 2.27 -18.87 -10.42
N LYS A 227 3.31 -18.23 -10.96
CA LYS A 227 4.66 -18.21 -10.38
C LYS A 227 4.80 -17.02 -9.43
N PHE A 228 5.18 -17.27 -8.18
CA PHE A 228 5.34 -16.23 -7.16
C PHE A 228 6.80 -16.05 -6.75
N TYR A 229 7.27 -14.80 -6.76
CA TYR A 229 8.52 -14.33 -6.20
C TYR A 229 8.21 -13.46 -5.00
N GLU A 230 8.43 -13.96 -3.78
CA GLU A 230 8.06 -13.27 -2.53
C GLU A 230 9.30 -12.70 -1.85
N VAL A 231 9.54 -11.40 -2.01
CA VAL A 231 10.61 -10.68 -1.31
C VAL A 231 10.14 -10.36 0.11
N LYS A 232 10.91 -10.78 1.10
CA LYS A 232 10.61 -10.59 2.53
C LYS A 232 11.83 -10.03 3.25
N HIS A 233 11.57 -9.05 4.11
CA HIS A 233 12.63 -8.42 4.88
C HIS A 233 13.29 -9.40 5.88
N LYS A 234 14.62 -9.35 5.99
CA LYS A 234 15.42 -10.14 6.95
C LYS A 234 15.48 -9.45 8.30
N HIS A 235 15.63 -8.12 8.30
CA HIS A 235 15.70 -7.27 9.49
C HIS A 235 14.34 -6.76 9.90
N SER A 236 14.15 -6.37 11.17
CA SER A 236 12.93 -5.71 11.61
C SER A 236 12.76 -4.36 10.92
N LEU A 237 11.59 -4.12 10.34
CA LEU A 237 11.25 -2.82 9.76
C LEU A 237 10.69 -1.82 10.81
N GLY A 238 10.59 -2.22 12.08
CA GLY A 238 10.08 -1.37 13.15
C GLY A 238 8.57 -1.10 13.06
N GLY A 239 8.13 -0.03 13.70
CA GLY A 239 6.71 0.37 13.76
C GLY A 239 6.18 0.92 12.43
N GLY A 240 4.93 0.54 12.07
CA GLY A 240 4.28 1.02 10.84
C GLY A 240 3.88 2.51 10.87
N LEU A 241 3.91 3.16 12.02
CA LEU A 241 3.63 4.60 12.19
C LEU A 241 4.91 5.42 12.46
N ASN A 242 6.09 4.80 12.38
CA ASN A 242 7.35 5.50 12.56
C ASN A 242 7.92 5.96 11.21
N PHE A 243 7.63 7.21 10.84
CA PHE A 243 8.10 7.86 9.61
C PHE A 243 9.41 8.63 9.78
N GLU A 244 10.16 8.43 10.86
CA GLU A 244 11.46 9.10 11.08
C GLU A 244 12.43 8.88 9.91
N HIS A 245 13.16 9.94 9.57
CA HIS A 245 14.12 9.97 8.46
C HIS A 245 15.10 8.79 8.48
N ASP A 246 15.78 8.57 9.63
CA ASP A 246 16.76 7.50 9.75
C ASP A 246 16.16 6.10 9.57
N GLN A 247 14.88 5.94 9.95
CA GLN A 247 14.16 4.69 9.73
C GLN A 247 13.78 4.51 8.26
N ALA A 248 13.40 5.58 7.58
CA ALA A 248 13.12 5.53 6.14
C ALA A 248 14.37 5.14 5.36
N VAL A 249 15.50 5.79 5.61
CA VAL A 249 16.80 5.48 4.98
C VAL A 249 17.20 4.02 5.20
N LYS A 250 17.11 3.53 6.45
CA LYS A 250 17.43 2.12 6.78
C LYS A 250 16.52 1.14 6.04
N ARG A 251 15.21 1.43 5.99
CA ARG A 251 14.25 0.56 5.29
C ARG A 251 14.50 0.51 3.80
N ILE A 252 14.85 1.64 3.18
CA ILE A 252 15.24 1.68 1.75
C ILE A 252 16.47 0.81 1.54
N ALA A 253 17.52 0.95 2.36
CA ALA A 253 18.72 0.12 2.25
C ALA A 253 18.39 -1.38 2.39
N TYR A 254 17.61 -1.77 3.40
CA TYR A 254 17.19 -3.17 3.59
C TYR A 254 16.38 -3.71 2.41
N GLY A 255 15.46 -2.90 1.86
CA GLY A 255 14.66 -3.30 0.70
C GLY A 255 15.51 -3.56 -0.53
N TYR A 256 16.51 -2.71 -0.76
CA TYR A 256 17.46 -2.88 -1.85
C TYR A 256 18.31 -4.14 -1.68
N GLU A 257 18.98 -4.32 -0.54
CA GLU A 257 19.85 -5.45 -0.27
C GLU A 257 19.10 -6.82 -0.29
N ASP A 258 17.95 -6.88 0.40
CA ASP A 258 17.14 -8.09 0.46
C ASP A 258 16.63 -8.51 -0.92
N THR A 259 16.28 -7.53 -1.78
CA THR A 259 15.76 -7.81 -3.12
C THR A 259 16.86 -8.26 -4.07
N LEU A 260 18.03 -7.61 -4.07
CA LEU A 260 19.18 -8.05 -4.87
C LEU A 260 19.53 -9.50 -4.52
N LYS A 261 19.71 -9.78 -3.22
CA LYS A 261 20.06 -11.13 -2.76
C LYS A 261 18.98 -12.15 -3.10
N TYR A 262 17.69 -11.76 -2.99
CA TYR A 262 16.59 -12.66 -3.33
C TYR A 262 16.64 -13.09 -4.82
N PHE A 263 16.88 -12.16 -5.74
CA PHE A 263 16.93 -12.45 -7.18
C PHE A 263 18.26 -13.06 -7.65
N GLU A 264 19.34 -12.87 -6.89
CA GLU A 264 20.56 -13.64 -7.07
C GLU A 264 20.33 -15.14 -6.81
N GLU A 265 19.61 -15.46 -5.72
CA GLU A 265 19.26 -16.83 -5.33
C GLU A 265 18.08 -17.42 -6.14
N ASN A 266 17.21 -16.58 -6.68
CA ASN A 266 15.98 -16.94 -7.39
C ASN A 266 15.84 -16.15 -8.70
N PRO A 267 16.63 -16.42 -9.72
CA PRO A 267 16.59 -15.65 -10.96
C PRO A 267 15.22 -15.69 -11.62
N LEU A 268 14.82 -14.56 -12.20
CA LEU A 268 13.56 -14.42 -12.93
C LEU A 268 13.73 -15.04 -14.32
N ASN A 269 13.14 -16.20 -14.53
CA ASN A 269 13.19 -16.96 -15.80
C ASN A 269 11.97 -16.67 -16.66
#